data_e5b21e756a76eee37bbaf5a1f51289c7
#
_entry.id   e5b21e756a76eee37bbaf5a1f51289c7
#
_cell.length_a   1.000
_cell.length_b   1.000
_cell.length_c   1.000
_cell.angle_alpha   90.00
_cell.angle_beta   90.00
_cell.angle_gamma   90.00
#
_symmetry.space_group_name_H-M   'P 1'
#
loop_
_entity.id
_entity.type
_entity.pdbx_description
1 polymer ?
#
loop_
_entity_poly.entity_id
_entity_poly.type
_entity_poly.pdbx_seq_one_letter_code
_entity_poly.pdbx_strand_id
1 'polypeptide(L)'
;MGAIRTPRDRWIEEGLRTLAAGGPEAVRIEVLAQALGVTKGGFYGYFRNRAALLEEMLATWEREVTEGIIARIERDGGDARERLGHLFDFVESGGLVTSAGVEMAIRDWARRDEGVARRLRRADNRRMDYLRELYGAFCPDEADVEARCLITFSLRVGEHLIVADNGPRDRADVLAAVRDRMLS
;
A
#
# COMPACT_ATOMS: atom_id res chain seq x y z
N MET A 1 -15.00 22.31 -29.71
CA MET A 1 -15.00 21.15 -28.82
C MET A 1 -13.81 21.32 -27.87
N GLY A 2 -14.04 21.71 -26.60
CA GLY A 2 -12.98 21.79 -25.60
C GLY A 2 -12.45 20.40 -25.28
N ALA A 3 -11.14 20.21 -25.33
CA ALA A 3 -10.50 18.95 -24.96
C ALA A 3 -10.86 18.67 -23.49
N ILE A 4 -11.45 17.51 -23.21
CA ILE A 4 -11.72 17.06 -21.85
C ILE A 4 -10.34 16.92 -21.18
N ARG A 5 -10.10 17.79 -20.18
CA ARG A 5 -8.83 17.79 -19.46
C ARG A 5 -8.79 16.57 -18.54
N THR A 6 -7.84 15.67 -18.74
CA THR A 6 -7.62 14.50 -17.86
C THR A 6 -7.33 14.99 -16.44
N PRO A 7 -8.09 14.59 -15.40
CA PRO A 7 -7.85 15.02 -14.03
C PRO A 7 -6.44 14.65 -13.55
N ARG A 8 -5.89 15.46 -12.64
CA ARG A 8 -4.57 15.25 -12.02
C ARG A 8 -4.40 13.85 -11.44
N ASP A 9 -5.42 13.36 -10.75
CA ASP A 9 -5.41 12.07 -10.08
C ASP A 9 -5.25 10.89 -11.05
N ARG A 10 -5.77 11.01 -12.28
CA ARG A 10 -5.60 9.98 -13.32
C ARG A 10 -4.13 9.80 -13.73
N TRP A 11 -3.33 10.85 -13.69
CA TRP A 11 -1.89 10.76 -13.93
C TRP A 11 -1.17 10.03 -12.80
N ILE A 12 -1.59 10.27 -11.54
CA ILE A 12 -1.03 9.60 -10.36
C ILE A 12 -1.40 8.11 -10.39
N GLU A 13 -2.66 7.78 -10.66
CA GLU A 13 -3.13 6.39 -10.77
C GLU A 13 -2.38 5.62 -11.86
N GLU A 14 -2.27 6.21 -13.07
CA GLU A 14 -1.57 5.56 -14.17
C GLU A 14 -0.07 5.45 -13.90
N GLY A 15 0.50 6.45 -13.22
CA GLY A 15 1.87 6.40 -12.72
C GLY A 15 2.10 5.23 -11.76
N LEU A 16 1.19 5.01 -10.81
CA LEU A 16 1.25 3.90 -9.84
C LEU A 16 1.07 2.54 -10.53
N ARG A 17 0.17 2.41 -11.53
CA ARG A 17 0.06 1.17 -12.33
C ARG A 17 1.36 0.86 -13.08
N THR A 18 1.93 1.90 -13.71
CA THR A 18 3.19 1.77 -14.45
C THR A 18 4.36 1.44 -13.52
N LEU A 19 4.39 2.05 -12.32
CA LEU A 19 5.37 1.74 -11.27
C LEU A 19 5.27 0.27 -10.85
N ALA A 20 4.07 -0.21 -10.58
CA ALA A 20 3.83 -1.61 -10.19
C ALA A 20 4.29 -2.61 -11.25
N ALA A 21 4.14 -2.27 -12.54
CA ALA A 21 4.46 -3.14 -13.66
C ALA A 21 5.96 -3.15 -14.02
N GLY A 22 6.69 -2.04 -13.81
CA GLY A 22 8.06 -1.91 -14.35
C GLY A 22 9.00 -1.03 -13.55
N GLY A 23 8.63 -0.70 -12.31
CA GLY A 23 9.46 0.14 -11.44
C GLY A 23 9.48 1.63 -11.84
N PRO A 24 10.26 2.46 -11.13
CA PRO A 24 10.27 3.91 -11.35
C PRO A 24 10.75 4.30 -12.75
N GLU A 25 11.61 3.52 -13.37
CA GLU A 25 12.15 3.82 -14.71
C GLU A 25 11.10 3.65 -15.83
N ALA A 26 10.08 2.84 -15.61
CA ALA A 26 8.96 2.69 -16.53
C ALA A 26 8.03 3.91 -16.54
N VAL A 27 7.98 4.68 -15.45
CA VAL A 27 7.13 5.87 -15.29
C VAL A 27 7.66 7.02 -16.16
N ARG A 28 7.32 7.03 -17.45
CA ARG A 28 7.71 8.04 -18.43
C ARG A 28 6.49 8.81 -18.90
N ILE A 29 6.62 10.13 -19.05
CA ILE A 29 5.50 11.03 -19.43
C ILE A 29 4.82 10.57 -20.72
N GLU A 30 5.62 10.13 -21.70
CA GLU A 30 5.12 9.62 -22.98
C GLU A 30 4.25 8.38 -22.84
N VAL A 31 4.71 7.43 -22.01
CA VAL A 31 3.99 6.18 -21.73
C VAL A 31 2.66 6.47 -21.06
N LEU A 32 2.67 7.33 -20.04
CA LEU A 32 1.44 7.72 -19.33
C LEU A 32 0.48 8.49 -20.22
N ALA A 33 0.96 9.44 -21.03
CA ALA A 33 0.13 10.19 -21.96
C ALA A 33 -0.56 9.26 -22.98
N GLN A 34 0.19 8.28 -23.50
CA GLN A 34 -0.34 7.28 -24.43
C GLN A 34 -1.41 6.41 -23.73
N ALA A 35 -1.14 5.90 -22.55
CA ALA A 35 -2.07 5.07 -21.77
C ALA A 35 -3.37 5.82 -21.42
N LEU A 36 -3.27 7.13 -21.14
CA LEU A 36 -4.40 7.99 -20.83
C LEU A 36 -5.13 8.52 -22.09
N GLY A 37 -4.60 8.28 -23.28
CA GLY A 37 -5.18 8.77 -24.54
C GLY A 37 -5.09 10.29 -24.71
N VAL A 38 -4.06 10.93 -24.14
CA VAL A 38 -3.90 12.40 -24.14
C VAL A 38 -2.52 12.83 -24.66
N THR A 39 -2.35 14.14 -24.87
CA THR A 39 -1.06 14.70 -25.26
C THR A 39 -0.14 14.96 -24.06
N LYS A 40 1.17 14.95 -24.27
CA LYS A 40 2.16 15.37 -23.24
C LYS A 40 1.89 16.78 -22.69
N GLY A 41 1.33 17.68 -23.49
CA GLY A 41 0.95 19.03 -23.05
C GLY A 41 -0.03 19.02 -21.88
N GLY A 42 -0.93 18.02 -21.82
CA GLY A 42 -1.85 17.84 -20.71
C GLY A 42 -1.15 17.58 -19.37
N PHE A 43 -0.02 16.87 -19.38
CA PHE A 43 0.81 16.61 -18.21
C PHE A 43 1.35 17.90 -17.58
N TYR A 44 1.95 18.76 -18.38
CA TYR A 44 2.60 19.99 -17.92
C TYR A 44 1.62 21.04 -17.34
N GLY A 45 0.32 20.82 -17.51
CA GLY A 45 -0.71 21.58 -16.82
C GLY A 45 -0.86 21.24 -15.34
N TYR A 46 -0.29 20.11 -14.89
CA TYR A 46 -0.40 19.60 -13.50
C TYR A 46 0.95 19.42 -12.82
N PHE A 47 1.96 18.98 -13.56
CA PHE A 47 3.28 18.64 -13.03
C PHE A 47 4.37 19.36 -13.83
N ARG A 48 5.31 19.97 -13.14
CA ARG A 48 6.45 20.66 -13.79
C ARG A 48 7.40 19.71 -14.54
N ASN A 49 7.52 18.47 -14.07
CA ASN A 49 8.36 17.42 -14.65
C ASN A 49 8.02 16.05 -14.06
N ARG A 50 8.68 14.99 -14.57
CA ARG A 50 8.53 13.60 -14.11
C ARG A 50 8.83 13.45 -12.60
N ALA A 51 9.86 14.11 -12.09
CA ALA A 51 10.23 14.03 -10.67
C ALA A 51 9.11 14.53 -9.76
N ALA A 52 8.41 15.60 -10.15
CA ALA A 52 7.24 16.10 -9.43
C ALA A 52 6.07 15.10 -9.41
N LEU A 53 5.87 14.34 -10.50
CA LEU A 53 4.88 13.26 -10.52
C LEU A 53 5.28 12.12 -9.58
N LEU A 54 6.53 11.65 -9.64
CA LEU A 54 7.03 10.58 -8.77
C LEU A 54 6.90 10.95 -7.28
N GLU A 55 7.19 12.21 -6.93
CA GLU A 55 7.02 12.73 -5.58
C GLU A 55 5.55 12.68 -5.12
N GLU A 56 4.63 13.07 -5.98
CA GLU A 56 3.19 13.01 -5.70
C GLU A 56 2.65 11.58 -5.62
N MET A 57 3.16 10.68 -6.45
CA MET A 57 2.83 9.26 -6.37
C MET A 57 3.25 8.67 -5.01
N LEU A 58 4.47 8.97 -4.57
CA LEU A 58 4.97 8.54 -3.26
C LEU A 58 4.18 9.18 -2.10
N ALA A 59 3.86 10.48 -2.21
CA ALA A 59 3.05 11.17 -1.19
C ALA A 59 1.64 10.58 -1.11
N THR A 60 1.03 10.26 -2.25
CA THR A 60 -0.29 9.63 -2.31
C THR A 60 -0.24 8.22 -1.71
N TRP A 61 0.74 7.41 -2.10
CA TRP A 61 0.92 6.08 -1.52
C TRP A 61 1.13 6.15 -0.01
N GLU A 62 2.08 6.96 0.49
CA GLU A 62 2.37 7.10 1.93
C GLU A 62 1.10 7.44 2.72
N ARG A 63 0.32 8.44 2.26
CA ARG A 63 -0.94 8.84 2.90
C ARG A 63 -1.99 7.72 2.88
N GLU A 64 -2.19 7.08 1.74
CA GLU A 64 -3.25 6.06 1.59
C GLU A 64 -2.95 4.79 2.39
N VAL A 65 -1.67 4.34 2.43
CA VAL A 65 -1.29 3.12 3.19
C VAL A 65 -1.13 3.37 4.69
N THR A 66 -1.20 4.61 5.14
CA THR A 66 -1.16 4.99 6.56
C THR A 66 -2.50 5.59 6.98
N GLU A 67 -2.63 6.91 6.94
CA GLU A 67 -3.82 7.60 7.46
C GLU A 67 -5.11 7.24 6.71
N GLY A 68 -5.02 6.91 5.40
CA GLY A 68 -6.17 6.48 4.61
C GLY A 68 -6.77 5.17 5.13
N ILE A 69 -5.94 4.17 5.39
CA ILE A 69 -6.35 2.88 5.95
C ILE A 69 -6.86 3.08 7.39
N ILE A 70 -6.08 3.75 8.23
CA ILE A 70 -6.44 4.00 9.63
C ILE A 70 -7.80 4.71 9.73
N ALA A 71 -7.98 5.81 8.99
CA ALA A 71 -9.24 6.55 9.01
C ALA A 71 -10.44 5.72 8.53
N ARG A 72 -10.24 4.77 7.63
CA ARG A 72 -11.28 3.87 7.19
C ARG A 72 -11.65 2.88 8.29
N ILE A 73 -10.66 2.20 8.87
CA ILE A 73 -10.88 1.24 9.95
C ILE A 73 -11.55 1.89 11.17
N GLU A 74 -11.08 3.09 11.56
CA GLU A 74 -11.69 3.85 12.67
C GLU A 74 -13.13 4.28 12.38
N ARG A 75 -13.47 4.58 11.13
CA ARG A 75 -14.85 4.92 10.73
C ARG A 75 -15.79 3.72 10.80
N ASP A 76 -15.30 2.53 10.43
CA ASP A 76 -16.09 1.29 10.49
C ASP A 76 -16.32 0.89 11.96
N GLY A 77 -15.51 1.39 12.91
CA GLY A 77 -15.70 1.27 14.35
C GLY A 77 -15.47 -0.14 14.88
N GLY A 78 -15.98 -0.38 16.07
CA GLY A 78 -15.85 -1.65 16.79
C GLY A 78 -14.74 -1.62 17.84
N ASP A 79 -14.56 -2.74 18.56
CA ASP A 79 -13.46 -2.93 19.49
C ASP A 79 -12.13 -3.18 18.73
N ALA A 80 -11.02 -3.29 19.46
CA ALA A 80 -9.71 -3.44 18.84
C ALA A 80 -9.56 -4.72 18.01
N ARG A 81 -10.21 -5.84 18.41
CA ARG A 81 -10.21 -7.09 17.65
C ARG A 81 -11.04 -6.97 16.38
N GLU A 82 -12.21 -6.33 16.44
CA GLU A 82 -13.05 -6.06 15.29
C GLU A 82 -12.35 -5.16 14.29
N ARG A 83 -11.72 -4.06 14.75
CA ARG A 83 -10.91 -3.17 13.90
C ARG A 83 -9.73 -3.90 13.25
N LEU A 84 -9.06 -4.77 13.98
CA LEU A 84 -7.98 -5.60 13.43
C LEU A 84 -8.53 -6.58 12.37
N GLY A 85 -9.70 -7.15 12.59
CA GLY A 85 -10.43 -7.95 11.60
C GLY A 85 -10.74 -7.16 10.33
N HIS A 86 -11.27 -5.94 10.45
CA HIS A 86 -11.53 -5.04 9.32
C HIS A 86 -10.24 -4.69 8.57
N LEU A 87 -9.11 -4.54 9.29
CA LEU A 87 -7.80 -4.31 8.66
C LEU A 87 -7.37 -5.49 7.79
N PHE A 88 -7.53 -6.73 8.25
CA PHE A 88 -7.27 -7.92 7.44
C PHE A 88 -8.16 -7.95 6.19
N ASP A 89 -9.47 -7.76 6.34
CA ASP A 89 -10.42 -7.75 5.21
C ASP A 89 -10.10 -6.65 4.18
N PHE A 90 -9.73 -5.45 4.67
CA PHE A 90 -9.35 -4.34 3.80
C PHE A 90 -8.11 -4.66 2.98
N VAL A 91 -7.11 -5.26 3.60
CA VAL A 91 -5.85 -5.63 2.94
C VAL A 91 -6.08 -6.66 1.83
N GLU A 92 -6.98 -7.62 2.04
CA GLU A 92 -7.35 -8.61 1.03
C GLU A 92 -8.13 -8.00 -0.15
N SER A 93 -8.99 -7.00 0.11
CA SER A 93 -9.83 -6.35 -0.90
C SER A 93 -9.14 -5.26 -1.72
N GLY A 94 -7.98 -4.82 -1.32
CA GLY A 94 -7.14 -3.69 -1.71
C GLY A 94 -7.42 -2.95 -3.02
N GLY A 95 -7.24 -1.62 -2.98
CA GLY A 95 -7.24 -0.74 -4.16
C GLY A 95 -5.87 -0.68 -4.85
N LEU A 96 -5.79 0.00 -6.01
CA LEU A 96 -4.55 0.15 -6.77
C LEU A 96 -3.39 0.67 -5.90
N VAL A 97 -3.62 1.75 -5.15
CA VAL A 97 -2.58 2.44 -4.36
C VAL A 97 -2.04 1.55 -3.24
N THR A 98 -2.93 0.73 -2.65
CA THR A 98 -2.61 -0.20 -1.57
C THR A 98 -2.27 -1.61 -2.07
N SER A 99 -2.18 -1.79 -3.40
CA SER A 99 -1.89 -3.11 -4.00
C SER A 99 -0.48 -3.60 -3.67
N ALA A 100 -0.32 -4.90 -3.61
CA ALA A 100 0.97 -5.56 -3.45
C ALA A 100 1.99 -5.13 -4.51
N GLY A 101 1.56 -4.96 -5.77
CA GLY A 101 2.43 -4.54 -6.86
C GLY A 101 3.06 -3.17 -6.62
N VAL A 102 2.27 -2.19 -6.17
CA VAL A 102 2.79 -0.85 -5.82
C VAL A 102 3.69 -0.93 -4.59
N GLU A 103 3.29 -1.66 -3.54
CA GLU A 103 4.08 -1.87 -2.33
C GLU A 103 5.47 -2.46 -2.66
N MET A 104 5.52 -3.54 -3.44
CA MET A 104 6.78 -4.20 -3.81
C MET A 104 7.66 -3.31 -4.68
N ALA A 105 7.08 -2.58 -5.64
CA ALA A 105 7.83 -1.65 -6.49
C ALA A 105 8.47 -0.51 -5.68
N ILE A 106 7.76 0.03 -4.67
CA ILE A 106 8.29 1.06 -3.78
C ILE A 106 9.38 0.49 -2.87
N ARG A 107 9.22 -0.73 -2.33
CA ARG A 107 10.25 -1.40 -1.54
C ARG A 107 11.53 -1.68 -2.34
N ASP A 108 11.39 -2.11 -3.59
CA ASP A 108 12.56 -2.28 -4.46
C ASP A 108 13.21 -0.93 -4.81
N TRP A 109 12.43 0.10 -5.08
CA TRP A 109 12.95 1.44 -5.33
C TRP A 109 13.69 2.01 -4.11
N ALA A 110 13.15 1.81 -2.89
CA ALA A 110 13.77 2.24 -1.63
C ALA A 110 15.17 1.65 -1.39
N ARG A 111 15.50 0.51 -2.00
CA ARG A 111 16.85 -0.09 -1.92
C ARG A 111 17.91 0.72 -2.65
N ARG A 112 17.50 1.60 -3.57
CA ARG A 112 18.38 2.37 -4.47
C ARG A 112 18.23 3.87 -4.30
N ASP A 113 17.26 4.33 -3.50
CA ASP A 113 16.96 5.75 -3.29
C ASP A 113 16.69 6.03 -1.81
N GLU A 114 17.58 6.79 -1.17
CA GLU A 114 17.46 7.11 0.25
C GLU A 114 16.22 7.96 0.59
N GLY A 115 15.76 8.81 -0.33
CA GLY A 115 14.55 9.60 -0.15
C GLY A 115 13.32 8.71 -0.04
N VAL A 116 13.23 7.73 -0.93
CA VAL A 116 12.17 6.71 -0.92
C VAL A 116 12.30 5.82 0.31
N ALA A 117 13.52 5.41 0.70
CA ALA A 117 13.77 4.62 1.90
C ALA A 117 13.29 5.32 3.18
N ARG A 118 13.52 6.63 3.29
CA ARG A 118 13.02 7.42 4.43
C ARG A 118 11.49 7.46 4.47
N ARG A 119 10.82 7.61 3.32
CA ARG A 119 9.35 7.57 3.24
C ARG A 119 8.80 6.21 3.62
N LEU A 120 9.37 5.15 3.05
CA LEU A 120 8.98 3.78 3.37
C LEU A 120 9.10 3.50 4.88
N ARG A 121 10.21 3.91 5.50
CA ARG A 121 10.41 3.77 6.96
C ARG A 121 9.33 4.50 7.77
N ARG A 122 8.96 5.73 7.38
CA ARG A 122 7.87 6.45 8.08
C ARG A 122 6.54 5.73 7.94
N ALA A 123 6.22 5.27 6.72
CA ALA A 123 4.98 4.53 6.48
C ALA A 123 4.95 3.20 7.27
N ASP A 124 6.05 2.45 7.28
CA ASP A 124 6.15 1.20 8.03
C ASP A 124 6.03 1.45 9.54
N ASN A 125 6.73 2.44 10.09
CA ASN A 125 6.62 2.80 11.50
C ASN A 125 5.18 3.17 11.87
N ARG A 126 4.51 4.01 11.07
CA ARG A 126 3.13 4.43 11.35
C ARG A 126 2.15 3.25 11.34
N ARG A 127 2.34 2.31 10.41
CA ARG A 127 1.55 1.06 10.37
C ARG A 127 1.81 0.17 11.57
N MET A 128 3.08 0.01 11.97
CA MET A 128 3.45 -0.74 13.16
C MET A 128 2.89 -0.11 14.44
N ASP A 129 2.91 1.22 14.55
CA ASP A 129 2.34 1.94 15.69
C ASP A 129 0.83 1.70 15.81
N TYR A 130 0.11 1.69 14.70
CA TYR A 130 -1.32 1.38 14.70
C TYR A 130 -1.59 -0.09 15.08
N LEU A 131 -0.78 -1.04 14.63
CA LEU A 131 -0.89 -2.43 15.07
C LEU A 131 -0.61 -2.57 16.58
N ARG A 132 0.37 -1.85 17.13
CA ARG A 132 0.65 -1.81 18.59
C ARG A 132 -0.54 -1.30 19.38
N GLU A 133 -1.19 -0.24 18.89
CA GLU A 133 -2.40 0.31 19.48
C GLU A 133 -3.52 -0.75 19.53
N LEU A 134 -3.78 -1.43 18.41
CA LEU A 134 -4.83 -2.45 18.34
C LEU A 134 -4.50 -3.68 19.20
N TYR A 135 -3.31 -4.26 19.07
CA TYR A 135 -2.93 -5.45 19.85
C TYR A 135 -2.78 -5.14 21.35
N GLY A 136 -2.22 -3.99 21.70
CA GLY A 136 -2.05 -3.56 23.09
C GLY A 136 -3.36 -3.37 23.86
N ALA A 137 -4.48 -3.19 23.15
CA ALA A 137 -5.79 -3.09 23.77
C ALA A 137 -6.30 -4.41 24.36
N PHE A 138 -5.75 -5.56 23.94
CA PHE A 138 -6.20 -6.87 24.43
C PHE A 138 -5.09 -7.89 24.74
N CYS A 139 -3.85 -7.58 24.40
CA CYS A 139 -2.68 -8.38 24.78
C CYS A 139 -1.96 -7.69 25.95
N PRO A 140 -1.89 -8.30 27.14
CA PRO A 140 -1.27 -7.68 28.30
C PRO A 140 0.26 -7.74 28.30
N ASP A 141 0.87 -8.59 27.48
CA ASP A 141 2.32 -8.78 27.37
C ASP A 141 2.87 -7.97 26.19
N GLU A 142 3.74 -7.00 26.47
CA GLU A 142 4.37 -6.16 25.44
C GLU A 142 5.19 -6.98 24.44
N ALA A 143 5.83 -8.07 24.86
CA ALA A 143 6.59 -8.93 23.95
C ALA A 143 5.68 -9.69 22.99
N ASP A 144 4.50 -10.13 23.45
CA ASP A 144 3.46 -10.73 22.57
C ASP A 144 2.90 -9.69 21.58
N VAL A 145 2.66 -8.45 22.03
CA VAL A 145 2.24 -7.35 21.15
C VAL A 145 3.25 -7.15 20.01
N GLU A 146 4.53 -6.99 20.32
CA GLU A 146 5.57 -6.79 19.29
C GLU A 146 5.68 -7.99 18.36
N ALA A 147 5.60 -9.22 18.88
CA ALA A 147 5.62 -10.43 18.07
C ALA A 147 4.45 -10.49 17.10
N ARG A 148 3.22 -10.21 17.55
CA ARG A 148 2.01 -10.17 16.72
C ARG A 148 2.09 -9.08 15.67
N CYS A 149 2.56 -7.88 16.03
CA CYS A 149 2.79 -6.79 15.07
C CYS A 149 3.75 -7.22 13.96
N LEU A 150 4.89 -7.79 14.32
CA LEU A 150 5.89 -8.23 13.36
C LEU A 150 5.37 -9.35 12.46
N ILE A 151 4.68 -10.35 13.01
CA ILE A 151 4.08 -11.45 12.24
C ILE A 151 3.04 -10.91 11.26
N THR A 152 2.09 -10.09 11.74
CA THR A 152 1.03 -9.51 10.91
C THR A 152 1.61 -8.69 9.76
N PHE A 153 2.58 -7.83 10.06
CA PHE A 153 3.20 -6.98 9.05
C PHE A 153 4.05 -7.79 8.07
N SER A 154 4.81 -8.78 8.56
CA SER A 154 5.61 -9.68 7.71
C SER A 154 4.74 -10.52 6.79
N LEU A 155 3.60 -11.02 7.27
CA LEU A 155 2.62 -11.73 6.44
C LEU A 155 2.12 -10.83 5.30
N ARG A 156 1.71 -9.61 5.62
CA ARG A 156 1.22 -8.63 4.64
C ARG A 156 2.23 -8.34 3.53
N VAL A 157 3.51 -8.23 3.87
CA VAL A 157 4.58 -7.97 2.89
C VAL A 157 4.99 -9.26 2.17
N GLY A 158 5.09 -10.37 2.91
CA GLY A 158 5.69 -11.61 2.44
C GLY A 158 4.75 -12.53 1.67
N GLU A 159 3.43 -12.46 1.91
CA GLU A 159 2.46 -13.39 1.30
C GLU A 159 2.48 -13.38 -0.23
N HIS A 160 2.78 -12.22 -0.84
CA HIS A 160 2.88 -12.06 -2.28
C HIS A 160 4.22 -12.53 -2.88
N LEU A 161 5.20 -12.81 -2.03
CA LEU A 161 6.52 -13.34 -2.42
C LEU A 161 6.60 -14.86 -2.32
N ILE A 162 5.66 -15.48 -1.60
CA ILE A 162 5.62 -16.91 -1.38
C ILE A 162 4.83 -17.57 -2.52
N VAL A 163 5.54 -18.33 -3.36
CA VAL A 163 4.96 -19.07 -4.49
C VAL A 163 4.76 -20.58 -4.18
N ALA A 164 5.02 -20.99 -2.94
CA ALA A 164 4.85 -22.37 -2.51
C ALA A 164 3.37 -22.74 -2.39
N ASP A 165 3.03 -23.98 -2.72
CA ASP A 165 1.71 -24.55 -2.48
C ASP A 165 1.45 -24.78 -1.00
N ASN A 166 0.19 -24.65 -0.59
CA ASN A 166 -0.25 -24.91 0.80
C ASN A 166 -0.66 -26.40 1.02
N GLY A 167 -0.09 -27.33 0.24
CA GLY A 167 -0.46 -28.72 0.24
C GLY A 167 -1.91 -28.93 -0.24
N PRO A 168 -2.74 -29.71 0.49
CA PRO A 168 -4.12 -29.98 0.10
C PRO A 168 -5.09 -28.84 0.50
N ARG A 169 -4.61 -27.74 1.12
CA ARG A 169 -5.44 -26.63 1.61
C ARG A 169 -5.44 -25.46 0.64
N ASP A 170 -6.58 -24.81 0.50
CA ASP A 170 -6.64 -23.53 -0.20
C ASP A 170 -5.85 -22.46 0.58
N ARG A 171 -5.23 -21.53 -0.15
CA ARG A 171 -4.49 -20.42 0.45
C ARG A 171 -5.40 -19.54 1.29
N ALA A 172 -6.65 -19.30 0.87
CA ALA A 172 -7.63 -18.54 1.61
C ALA A 172 -7.92 -19.17 2.98
N ASP A 173 -8.08 -20.51 3.04
CA ASP A 173 -8.29 -21.23 4.31
C ASP A 173 -7.08 -21.08 5.25
N VAL A 174 -5.87 -21.09 4.69
CA VAL A 174 -4.64 -20.94 5.48
C VAL A 174 -4.55 -19.52 6.04
N LEU A 175 -4.84 -18.50 5.22
CA LEU A 175 -4.85 -17.09 5.67
C LEU A 175 -5.93 -16.84 6.72
N ALA A 176 -7.12 -17.40 6.55
CA ALA A 176 -8.18 -17.34 7.57
C ALA A 176 -7.73 -17.96 8.91
N ALA A 177 -7.05 -19.11 8.87
CA ALA A 177 -6.51 -19.74 10.08
C ALA A 177 -5.37 -18.91 10.73
N VAL A 178 -4.59 -18.17 9.95
CA VAL A 178 -3.60 -17.23 10.47
C VAL A 178 -4.31 -16.05 11.15
N ARG A 179 -5.31 -15.46 10.49
CA ARG A 179 -6.14 -14.38 11.04
C ARG A 179 -6.72 -14.76 12.40
N ASP A 180 -7.37 -15.94 12.51
CA ASP A 180 -7.95 -16.42 13.77
C ASP A 180 -6.91 -16.49 14.90
N ARG A 181 -5.69 -16.94 14.59
CA ARG A 181 -4.58 -16.98 15.57
C ARG A 181 -4.09 -15.59 15.97
N MET A 182 -4.13 -14.62 15.06
CA MET A 182 -3.72 -13.25 15.38
C MET A 182 -4.78 -12.52 16.20
N LEU A 183 -6.07 -12.88 16.06
CA LEU A 183 -7.18 -12.30 16.79
C LEU A 183 -7.46 -12.98 18.16
N SER A 184 -6.91 -14.15 18.39
CA SER A 184 -6.99 -14.84 19.68
C SER A 184 -6.05 -14.22 20.73
#